data_97d44057b97541cf59ba4e1546afe44b
#
_entry.id   97d44057b97541cf59ba4e1546afe44b
#
_cell.length_a   1.000
_cell.length_b   1.000
_cell.length_c   1.000
_cell.angle_alpha   90.00
_cell.angle_beta   90.00
_cell.angle_gamma   90.00
#
_symmetry.space_group_name_H-M   'P 1'
#
loop_
_entity.id
_entity.type
_entity.pdbx_description
1 polymer ?
#
loop_
_entity_poly.entity_id
_entity_poly.type
_entity_poly.pdbx_seq_one_letter_code
_entity_poly.pdbx_strand_id
1 'polypeptide(L)'
;MSALEVSRRTQAATSTREHVRRVAVAAYGATEAQEPIEGFHGLSRSVLDDPLAGVRAGRLVADVAAGAVREWALRPGGYGWSWDAVGAALELPGPSDGSTRAEAAWEWLVEHRPPAPAREVGRPGSAVWTCTTCRARVRDTGPFASHPDDRENGHLDDCTRRLGSLKAWRREMEGDTDV
;
A
#
# COMPACT_ATOMS: atom_id res chain seq x y z
N MET A 1 2.36 -4.27 23.80
CA MET A 1 1.86 -2.96 23.35
C MET A 1 0.72 -2.54 24.25
N SER A 2 0.77 -1.34 24.85
CA SER A 2 -0.27 -0.85 25.76
C SER A 2 -1.49 -0.33 25.00
N ALA A 3 -2.68 -0.30 25.66
CA ALA A 3 -3.89 0.26 25.04
C ALA A 3 -3.72 1.73 24.62
N LEU A 4 -2.95 2.50 25.39
CA LEU A 4 -2.62 3.89 25.09
C LEU A 4 -1.77 4.01 23.82
N GLU A 5 -0.83 3.12 23.61
CA GLU A 5 0.02 3.09 22.41
C GLU A 5 -0.78 2.73 21.17
N VAL A 6 -1.69 1.75 21.26
CA VAL A 6 -2.64 1.41 20.17
C VAL A 6 -3.49 2.61 19.80
N SER A 7 -4.03 3.33 20.80
CA SER A 7 -4.86 4.52 20.57
C SER A 7 -4.07 5.64 19.84
N ARG A 8 -2.83 5.91 20.27
CA ARG A 8 -1.96 6.91 19.63
C ARG A 8 -1.63 6.55 18.18
N ARG A 9 -1.29 5.28 17.90
CA ARG A 9 -1.02 4.80 16.53
C ARG A 9 -2.26 4.91 15.64
N THR A 10 -3.44 4.56 16.17
CA THR A 10 -4.71 4.70 15.42
C THR A 10 -5.01 6.16 15.09
N GLN A 11 -4.83 7.07 16.05
CA GLN A 11 -5.02 8.49 15.83
C GLN A 11 -4.03 9.04 14.79
N ALA A 12 -2.75 8.68 14.89
CA ALA A 12 -1.74 9.08 13.91
C ALA A 12 -2.08 8.56 12.50
N ALA A 13 -2.51 7.29 12.38
CA ALA A 13 -2.92 6.74 11.09
C ALA A 13 -4.14 7.47 10.49
N THR A 14 -5.10 7.87 11.32
CA THR A 14 -6.26 8.65 10.89
C THR A 14 -5.83 10.02 10.38
N SER A 15 -5.01 10.74 11.15
CA SER A 15 -4.47 12.05 10.74
C SER A 15 -3.65 11.97 9.45
N THR A 16 -2.88 10.89 9.27
CA THR A 16 -2.12 10.68 8.03
C THR A 16 -3.03 10.47 6.82
N ARG A 17 -4.11 9.67 6.96
CA ARG A 17 -5.09 9.48 5.88
C ARG A 17 -5.79 10.77 5.48
N GLU A 18 -6.15 11.60 6.47
CA GLU A 18 -6.73 12.93 6.21
C GLU A 18 -5.74 13.86 5.52
N HIS A 19 -4.44 13.78 5.89
CA HIS A 19 -3.41 14.56 5.22
C HIS A 19 -3.24 14.13 3.76
N VAL A 20 -3.20 12.82 3.48
CA VAL A 20 -3.16 12.29 2.11
C VAL A 20 -4.34 12.80 1.28
N ARG A 21 -5.57 12.80 1.83
CA ARG A 21 -6.73 13.35 1.13
C ARG A 21 -6.56 14.84 0.81
N ARG A 22 -6.12 15.66 1.77
CA ARG A 22 -5.85 17.08 1.54
C ARG A 22 -4.81 17.30 0.45
N VAL A 23 -3.75 16.51 0.41
CA VAL A 23 -2.73 16.54 -0.64
C VAL A 23 -3.34 16.13 -1.99
N ALA A 24 -4.22 15.12 -2.04
CA ALA A 24 -4.90 14.72 -3.27
C ALA A 24 -5.75 15.88 -3.85
N VAL A 25 -6.47 16.58 -3.01
CA VAL A 25 -7.25 17.76 -3.42
C VAL A 25 -6.32 18.89 -3.87
N ALA A 26 -5.33 19.26 -3.05
CA ALA A 26 -4.52 20.45 -3.28
C ALA A 26 -3.52 20.31 -4.43
N ALA A 27 -2.91 19.14 -4.59
CA ALA A 27 -1.83 18.91 -5.56
C ALA A 27 -2.29 18.19 -6.84
N TYR A 28 -3.38 17.43 -6.77
CA TYR A 28 -3.85 16.60 -7.89
C TYR A 28 -5.27 16.93 -8.35
N GLY A 29 -5.91 17.95 -7.76
CA GLY A 29 -7.21 18.47 -8.19
C GLY A 29 -8.40 17.53 -7.94
N ALA A 30 -8.24 16.53 -7.08
CA ALA A 30 -9.36 15.66 -6.68
C ALA A 30 -10.42 16.45 -5.91
N THR A 31 -11.67 16.01 -5.96
CA THR A 31 -12.75 16.55 -5.13
C THR A 31 -13.20 15.53 -4.09
N GLU A 32 -13.68 15.99 -2.94
CA GLU A 32 -14.24 15.13 -1.91
C GLU A 32 -15.76 15.04 -2.07
N ALA A 33 -16.25 13.81 -2.08
CA ALA A 33 -17.68 13.49 -2.06
C ALA A 33 -18.03 12.78 -0.76
N GLN A 34 -19.29 12.91 -0.32
CA GLN A 34 -19.82 12.17 0.81
C GLN A 34 -20.54 10.92 0.30
N GLU A 35 -20.03 9.75 0.67
CA GLU A 35 -20.62 8.47 0.33
C GLU A 35 -21.35 7.89 1.57
N PRO A 36 -22.65 7.54 1.47
CA PRO A 36 -23.36 6.89 2.56
C PRO A 36 -22.69 5.58 2.96
N ILE A 37 -22.63 5.31 4.26
CA ILE A 37 -22.12 4.02 4.75
C ILE A 37 -23.28 3.02 4.74
N GLU A 38 -23.10 1.95 3.95
CA GLU A 38 -24.10 0.89 3.83
C GLU A 38 -24.43 0.28 5.22
N GLY A 39 -25.71 0.16 5.52
CA GLY A 39 -26.20 -0.36 6.82
C GLY A 39 -26.24 0.67 7.96
N PHE A 40 -25.81 1.91 7.73
CA PHE A 40 -25.83 2.97 8.74
C PHE A 40 -26.58 4.21 8.25
N HIS A 41 -27.83 4.36 8.67
CA HIS A 41 -28.64 5.53 8.30
C HIS A 41 -28.05 6.83 8.87
N GLY A 42 -27.85 7.82 8.00
CA GLY A 42 -27.36 9.14 8.38
C GLY A 42 -25.85 9.26 8.59
N LEU A 43 -25.08 8.17 8.43
CA LEU A 43 -23.62 8.23 8.42
C LEU A 43 -23.09 8.21 6.99
N SER A 44 -22.09 9.06 6.75
CA SER A 44 -21.35 9.12 5.49
C SER A 44 -19.86 9.13 5.75
N ARG A 45 -19.10 8.70 4.75
CA ARG A 45 -17.64 8.81 4.72
C ARG A 45 -17.21 9.71 3.59
N SER A 46 -16.14 10.47 3.81
CA SER A 46 -15.51 11.25 2.75
C SER A 46 -14.70 10.32 1.85
N VAL A 47 -14.94 10.39 0.55
CA VAL A 47 -14.24 9.65 -0.50
C VAL A 47 -13.71 10.63 -1.55
N LEU A 48 -12.63 10.26 -2.23
CA LEU A 48 -12.14 11.02 -3.38
C LEU A 48 -12.85 10.56 -4.66
N ASP A 49 -13.23 11.50 -5.51
CA ASP A 49 -13.80 11.24 -6.83
C ASP A 49 -12.79 10.55 -7.77
N ASP A 50 -11.49 10.89 -7.63
CA ASP A 50 -10.38 10.23 -8.30
C ASP A 50 -9.51 9.43 -7.30
N PRO A 51 -9.70 8.10 -7.22
CA PRO A 51 -8.86 7.26 -6.36
C PRO A 51 -7.38 7.28 -6.74
N LEU A 52 -7.02 7.54 -8.01
CA LEU A 52 -5.63 7.61 -8.46
C LEU A 52 -4.94 8.87 -7.94
N ALA A 53 -5.67 9.97 -7.77
CA ALA A 53 -5.15 11.15 -7.07
C ALA A 53 -4.79 10.80 -5.62
N GLY A 54 -5.59 9.98 -4.95
CA GLY A 54 -5.29 9.45 -3.63
C GLY A 54 -4.00 8.62 -3.60
N VAL A 55 -3.79 7.75 -4.59
CA VAL A 55 -2.57 6.95 -4.73
C VAL A 55 -1.33 7.84 -4.92
N ARG A 56 -1.41 8.85 -5.83
CA ARG A 56 -0.32 9.80 -6.08
C ARG A 56 0.01 10.62 -4.83
N ALA A 57 -1.01 11.10 -4.13
CA ALA A 57 -0.85 11.84 -2.88
C ALA A 57 -0.21 10.99 -1.79
N GLY A 58 -0.64 9.73 -1.64
CA GLY A 58 -0.06 8.78 -0.71
C GLY A 58 1.42 8.53 -1.01
N ARG A 59 1.79 8.39 -2.27
CA ARG A 59 3.19 8.25 -2.70
C ARG A 59 4.00 9.49 -2.33
N LEU A 60 3.52 10.69 -2.64
CA LEU A 60 4.19 11.94 -2.31
C LEU A 60 4.41 12.08 -0.79
N VAL A 61 3.38 11.82 0.02
CA VAL A 61 3.49 11.86 1.49
C VAL A 61 4.51 10.86 2.01
N ALA A 62 4.54 9.64 1.45
CA ALA A 62 5.52 8.62 1.82
C ALA A 62 6.95 9.07 1.49
N ASP A 63 7.18 9.64 0.30
CA ASP A 63 8.49 10.12 -0.13
C ASP A 63 8.99 11.28 0.75
N VAL A 64 8.11 12.22 1.10
CA VAL A 64 8.41 13.33 2.02
C VAL A 64 8.72 12.79 3.43
N ALA A 65 7.93 11.85 3.93
CA ALA A 65 8.17 11.23 5.23
C ALA A 65 9.50 10.46 5.27
N ALA A 66 9.85 9.72 4.22
CA ALA A 66 11.15 9.05 4.10
C ALA A 66 12.31 10.05 4.10
N GLY A 67 12.16 11.20 3.43
CA GLY A 67 13.12 12.30 3.47
C GLY A 67 13.31 12.85 4.88
N ALA A 68 12.21 13.11 5.59
CA ALA A 68 12.26 13.60 6.98
C ALA A 68 12.91 12.60 7.94
N VAL A 69 12.59 11.31 7.82
CA VAL A 69 13.24 10.25 8.61
C VAL A 69 14.74 10.26 8.41
N ARG A 70 15.17 10.37 7.14
CA ARG A 70 16.60 10.46 6.82
C ARG A 70 17.24 11.71 7.40
N GLU A 71 16.61 12.88 7.25
CA GLU A 71 17.10 14.13 7.82
C GLU A 71 17.31 14.00 9.33
N TRP A 72 16.35 13.43 10.05
CA TRP A 72 16.48 13.26 11.49
C TRP A 72 17.55 12.25 11.90
N ALA A 73 17.67 11.14 11.16
CA ALA A 73 18.68 10.12 11.45
C ALA A 73 20.13 10.58 11.15
N LEU A 74 20.30 11.41 10.11
CA LEU A 74 21.61 11.86 9.65
C LEU A 74 21.98 13.27 10.15
N ARG A 75 21.17 13.90 10.99
CA ARG A 75 21.34 15.27 11.44
C ARG A 75 22.72 15.46 12.06
N PRO A 76 23.57 16.41 11.55
CA PRO A 76 24.86 16.71 12.13
C PRO A 76 24.72 17.17 13.59
N GLY A 77 25.48 16.58 14.49
CA GLY A 77 25.34 16.82 15.94
C GLY A 77 24.27 15.97 16.60
N GLY A 78 23.70 15.00 15.88
CA GLY A 78 22.80 13.98 16.41
C GLY A 78 23.44 13.31 17.64
N TYR A 79 22.66 13.12 18.65
CA TYR A 79 22.95 12.76 20.05
C TYR A 79 23.66 11.41 20.25
N GLY A 80 24.54 11.00 19.33
CA GLY A 80 25.36 9.78 19.46
C GLY A 80 24.55 8.49 19.41
N TRP A 81 23.40 8.50 18.76
CA TRP A 81 22.60 7.29 18.56
C TRP A 81 23.38 6.28 17.71
N SER A 82 23.43 5.05 18.17
CA SER A 82 23.98 3.96 17.37
C SER A 82 23.03 3.63 16.21
N TRP A 83 23.58 3.12 15.12
CA TRP A 83 22.77 2.62 14.00
C TRP A 83 21.79 1.53 14.41
N ASP A 84 22.14 0.73 15.45
CA ASP A 84 21.22 -0.24 16.01
C ASP A 84 20.01 0.42 16.68
N ALA A 85 20.21 1.54 17.41
CA ALA A 85 19.13 2.31 18.00
C ALA A 85 18.23 2.95 16.92
N VAL A 86 18.84 3.45 15.82
CA VAL A 86 18.09 3.96 14.67
C VAL A 86 17.27 2.85 14.02
N GLY A 87 17.86 1.68 13.79
CA GLY A 87 17.17 0.53 13.24
C GLY A 87 16.06 0.00 14.16
N ALA A 88 16.24 0.06 15.47
CA ALA A 88 15.18 -0.27 16.42
C ALA A 88 14.00 0.72 16.36
N ALA A 89 14.28 2.02 16.24
CA ALA A 89 13.25 3.04 16.09
C ALA A 89 12.46 2.90 14.77
N LEU A 90 13.11 2.39 13.73
CA LEU A 90 12.49 2.06 12.44
C LEU A 90 11.76 0.71 12.43
N GLU A 91 11.72 0.01 13.58
CA GLU A 91 11.12 -1.33 13.71
C GLU A 91 11.71 -2.37 12.73
N LEU A 92 12.98 -2.17 12.31
CA LEU A 92 13.63 -3.11 11.42
C LEU A 92 13.81 -4.47 12.11
N PRO A 93 13.67 -5.58 11.35
CA PRO A 93 13.87 -6.92 11.91
C PRO A 93 15.27 -7.04 12.49
N GLY A 94 15.41 -7.82 13.56
CA GLY A 94 16.69 -8.24 14.07
C GLY A 94 17.42 -9.15 13.06
N PRO A 95 18.65 -9.53 13.33
CA PRO A 95 19.47 -10.33 12.42
C PRO A 95 18.76 -11.65 12.09
N SER A 96 18.41 -11.85 10.83
CA SER A 96 17.74 -13.06 10.35
C SER A 96 18.56 -13.81 9.30
N ASP A 97 19.53 -13.16 8.69
CA ASP A 97 20.31 -13.66 7.54
C ASP A 97 21.82 -13.30 7.62
N GLY A 98 22.28 -12.96 8.83
CA GLY A 98 23.67 -12.52 9.07
C GLY A 98 23.85 -11.01 8.98
N SER A 99 22.87 -10.23 8.50
CA SER A 99 22.89 -8.78 8.57
C SER A 99 22.41 -8.28 9.93
N THR A 100 23.03 -7.22 10.43
CA THR A 100 22.61 -6.58 11.69
C THR A 100 21.51 -5.54 11.42
N ARG A 101 20.73 -5.23 12.44
CA ARG A 101 19.75 -4.14 12.39
C ARG A 101 20.38 -2.79 12.02
N ALA A 102 21.63 -2.58 12.48
CA ALA A 102 22.42 -1.40 12.15
C ALA A 102 22.75 -1.32 10.67
N GLU A 103 23.14 -2.42 10.04
CA GLU A 103 23.40 -2.49 8.59
C GLU A 103 22.12 -2.24 7.79
N ALA A 104 20.99 -2.84 8.16
CA ALA A 104 19.73 -2.60 7.51
C ALA A 104 19.28 -1.12 7.60
N ALA A 105 19.52 -0.47 8.74
CA ALA A 105 19.26 0.97 8.89
C ALA A 105 20.18 1.82 8.01
N TRP A 106 21.46 1.46 7.93
CA TRP A 106 22.43 2.13 7.06
C TRP A 106 22.04 1.99 5.58
N GLU A 107 21.81 0.77 5.11
CA GLU A 107 21.41 0.50 3.73
C GLU A 107 20.18 1.30 3.33
N TRP A 108 19.18 1.34 4.21
CA TRP A 108 17.96 2.10 3.92
C TRP A 108 18.20 3.61 3.86
N LEU A 109 18.82 4.18 4.89
CA LEU A 109 18.87 5.64 5.05
C LEU A 109 20.02 6.29 4.26
N VAL A 110 21.15 5.58 4.09
CA VAL A 110 22.34 6.10 3.43
C VAL A 110 22.44 5.61 1.99
N GLU A 111 22.27 4.31 1.77
CA GLU A 111 22.40 3.72 0.44
C GLU A 111 21.11 3.76 -0.39
N HIS A 112 20.03 4.31 0.18
CA HIS A 112 18.70 4.39 -0.46
C HIS A 112 18.10 3.03 -0.86
N ARG A 113 18.52 1.97 -0.19
CA ARG A 113 18.01 0.62 -0.38
C ARG A 113 16.97 0.32 0.71
N PRO A 114 15.65 0.47 0.44
CA PRO A 114 14.65 0.16 1.44
C PRO A 114 14.78 -1.32 1.86
N PRO A 115 14.54 -1.63 3.15
CA PRO A 115 14.55 -3.00 3.61
C PRO A 115 13.53 -3.78 2.77
N ALA A 116 13.93 -4.96 2.33
CA ALA A 116 12.98 -5.85 1.68
C ALA A 116 11.80 -6.05 2.64
N PRO A 117 10.55 -5.87 2.17
CA PRO A 117 9.40 -6.16 3.02
C PRO A 117 9.61 -7.58 3.57
N ALA A 118 9.41 -7.74 4.89
CA ALA A 118 9.52 -9.05 5.51
C ALA A 118 8.71 -10.02 4.66
N ARG A 119 9.41 -10.83 3.87
CA ARG A 119 8.76 -11.85 3.05
C ARG A 119 8.07 -12.76 4.05
N GLU A 120 6.75 -12.68 4.11
CA GLU A 120 5.97 -13.81 4.56
C GLU A 120 6.31 -14.95 3.60
N VAL A 121 7.27 -15.77 4.02
CA VAL A 121 7.75 -16.93 3.27
C VAL A 121 6.53 -17.80 3.03
N GLY A 122 6.02 -17.82 1.81
CA GLY A 122 5.06 -18.81 1.36
C GLY A 122 3.66 -18.36 0.93
N ARG A 123 3.30 -17.06 1.00
CA ARG A 123 2.04 -16.61 0.39
C ARG A 123 2.28 -15.41 -0.52
N PRO A 124 1.97 -15.52 -1.82
CA PRO A 124 1.87 -14.34 -2.67
C PRO A 124 0.88 -13.37 -1.99
N GLY A 125 1.27 -12.10 -1.88
CA GLY A 125 0.41 -11.06 -1.34
C GLY A 125 -0.94 -11.08 -2.07
N SER A 126 -2.04 -10.98 -1.34
CA SER A 126 -3.36 -10.89 -1.96
C SER A 126 -4.13 -9.71 -1.38
N ALA A 127 -4.79 -8.96 -2.25
CA ALA A 127 -5.73 -7.93 -1.88
C ALA A 127 -7.17 -8.47 -1.94
N VAL A 128 -8.06 -7.93 -1.11
CA VAL A 128 -9.49 -8.25 -1.18
C VAL A 128 -10.25 -6.95 -1.36
N TRP A 129 -11.08 -6.89 -2.40
CA TRP A 129 -11.86 -5.73 -2.75
C TRP A 129 -13.25 -6.14 -3.26
N THR A 130 -14.17 -5.19 -3.36
CA THR A 130 -15.51 -5.43 -3.89
C THR A 130 -15.57 -4.97 -5.33
N CYS A 131 -15.93 -5.86 -6.25
CA CYS A 131 -16.05 -5.53 -7.66
C CYS A 131 -17.19 -4.51 -7.88
N THR A 132 -16.88 -3.40 -8.54
CA THR A 132 -17.87 -2.35 -8.83
C THR A 132 -18.94 -2.82 -9.84
N THR A 133 -18.60 -3.83 -10.65
CA THR A 133 -19.48 -4.37 -11.69
C THR A 133 -20.47 -5.41 -11.15
N CYS A 134 -19.97 -6.46 -10.49
CA CYS A 134 -20.80 -7.57 -10.00
C CYS A 134 -21.07 -7.52 -8.48
N ARG A 135 -20.52 -6.55 -7.77
CA ARG A 135 -20.64 -6.39 -6.31
C ARG A 135 -20.10 -7.56 -5.47
N ALA A 136 -19.52 -8.57 -6.10
CA ALA A 136 -18.91 -9.69 -5.41
C ALA A 136 -17.59 -9.26 -4.75
N ARG A 137 -17.23 -9.96 -3.67
CA ARG A 137 -15.95 -9.82 -3.00
C ARG A 137 -14.89 -10.61 -3.76
N VAL A 138 -13.91 -9.92 -4.32
CA VAL A 138 -12.86 -10.50 -5.17
C VAL A 138 -11.56 -10.55 -4.39
N ARG A 139 -10.85 -11.66 -4.51
CA ARG A 139 -9.48 -11.82 -4.05
C ARG A 139 -8.54 -11.69 -5.24
N ASP A 140 -7.68 -10.68 -5.17
CA ASP A 140 -6.66 -10.37 -6.16
C ASP A 140 -5.31 -10.89 -5.66
N THR A 141 -4.68 -11.76 -6.42
CA THR A 141 -3.35 -12.35 -6.16
C THR A 141 -2.23 -11.66 -6.93
N GLY A 142 -2.55 -10.57 -7.63
CA GLY A 142 -1.61 -9.76 -8.39
C GLY A 142 -1.39 -10.26 -9.82
N PRO A 143 -0.55 -9.53 -10.58
CA PRO A 143 -0.40 -9.73 -12.02
C PRO A 143 0.43 -10.96 -12.42
N PHE A 144 0.95 -11.71 -11.45
CA PHE A 144 1.91 -12.80 -11.71
C PHE A 144 1.25 -14.14 -12.08
N ALA A 145 -0.05 -14.29 -11.86
CA ALA A 145 -0.77 -15.46 -12.35
C ALA A 145 -1.06 -15.31 -13.86
N SER A 146 -0.88 -16.38 -14.62
CA SER A 146 -1.09 -16.36 -16.07
C SER A 146 -2.56 -16.25 -16.45
N HIS A 147 -3.46 -16.94 -15.72
CA HIS A 147 -4.87 -16.95 -16.02
C HIS A 147 -5.63 -15.85 -15.24
N PRO A 148 -6.60 -15.14 -15.87
CA PRO A 148 -7.36 -14.08 -15.20
C PRO A 148 -8.11 -14.51 -13.95
N ASP A 149 -8.71 -15.69 -13.93
CA ASP A 149 -9.44 -16.21 -12.77
C ASP A 149 -8.52 -16.56 -11.59
N ASP A 150 -7.23 -16.81 -11.86
CA ASP A 150 -6.22 -17.01 -10.81
C ASP A 150 -5.74 -15.66 -10.25
N ARG A 151 -5.76 -14.60 -11.08
CA ARG A 151 -5.44 -13.23 -10.64
C ARG A 151 -6.54 -12.65 -9.77
N GLU A 152 -7.78 -12.67 -10.27
CA GLU A 152 -8.95 -12.07 -9.61
C GLU A 152 -10.02 -13.15 -9.39
N ASN A 153 -9.99 -13.82 -8.25
CA ASN A 153 -10.93 -14.90 -7.90
C ASN A 153 -12.13 -14.36 -7.10
N GLY A 154 -13.34 -14.85 -7.41
CA GLY A 154 -14.57 -14.51 -6.68
C GLY A 154 -15.53 -13.61 -7.44
N HIS A 155 -15.26 -13.27 -8.70
CA HIS A 155 -16.27 -12.64 -9.56
C HIS A 155 -17.46 -13.58 -9.82
N LEU A 156 -18.64 -13.00 -10.05
CA LEU A 156 -19.78 -13.75 -10.59
C LEU A 156 -19.50 -14.17 -12.04
N ASP A 157 -20.12 -15.26 -12.50
CA ASP A 157 -19.86 -15.83 -13.83
C ASP A 157 -20.22 -14.89 -14.98
N ASP A 158 -21.23 -14.05 -14.79
CA ASP A 158 -21.72 -13.05 -15.74
C ASP A 158 -21.05 -11.67 -15.60
N CYS A 159 -20.03 -11.55 -14.74
CA CYS A 159 -19.32 -10.29 -14.51
C CYS A 159 -18.63 -9.79 -15.78
N THR A 160 -19.05 -8.64 -16.32
CA THR A 160 -18.47 -8.08 -17.55
C THR A 160 -16.99 -7.74 -17.44
N ARG A 161 -16.48 -7.38 -16.24
CA ARG A 161 -15.06 -7.20 -15.97
C ARG A 161 -14.29 -8.52 -16.16
N ARG A 162 -14.75 -9.60 -15.52
CA ARG A 162 -14.16 -10.94 -15.65
C ARG A 162 -14.18 -11.43 -17.10
N LEU A 163 -15.33 -11.34 -17.76
CA LEU A 163 -15.48 -11.75 -19.16
C LEU A 163 -14.58 -10.95 -20.09
N GLY A 164 -14.40 -9.65 -19.84
CA GLY A 164 -13.48 -8.80 -20.59
C GLY A 164 -12.03 -9.24 -20.43
N SER A 165 -11.58 -9.54 -19.20
CA SER A 165 -10.23 -10.04 -18.92
C SER A 165 -9.97 -11.40 -19.55
N LEU A 166 -10.93 -12.33 -19.49
CA LEU A 166 -10.84 -13.63 -20.15
C LEU A 166 -10.76 -13.51 -21.67
N LYS A 167 -11.54 -12.59 -22.27
CA LYS A 167 -11.49 -12.33 -23.72
C LYS A 167 -10.16 -11.73 -24.16
N ALA A 168 -9.58 -10.83 -23.37
CA ALA A 168 -8.27 -10.26 -23.64
C ALA A 168 -7.18 -11.33 -23.57
N TRP A 169 -7.18 -12.12 -22.51
CA TRP A 169 -6.22 -13.22 -22.33
C TRP A 169 -6.28 -14.26 -23.46
N ARG A 170 -7.49 -14.67 -23.88
CA ARG A 170 -7.61 -15.61 -25.03
C ARG A 170 -7.01 -15.03 -26.30
N ARG A 171 -7.23 -13.74 -26.60
CA ARG A 171 -6.65 -13.09 -27.77
C ARG A 171 -5.11 -13.06 -27.72
N GLU A 172 -4.53 -12.84 -26.54
CA GLU A 172 -3.09 -12.91 -26.36
C GLU A 172 -2.56 -14.32 -26.63
N MET A 173 -3.25 -15.34 -26.12
CA MET A 173 -2.86 -16.74 -26.31
C MET A 173 -3.06 -17.24 -27.76
N GLU A 174 -4.07 -16.75 -28.47
CA GLU A 174 -4.33 -17.08 -29.86
C GLU A 174 -3.42 -16.32 -30.85
N GLY A 175 -2.99 -15.10 -30.48
CA GLY A 175 -2.11 -14.26 -31.31
C GLY A 175 -0.64 -14.68 -31.32
N ASP A 176 -0.21 -15.56 -30.44
CA ASP A 176 1.17 -16.07 -30.34
C ASP A 176 1.42 -17.30 -31.26
N THR A 177 0.43 -17.67 -32.08
CA THR A 177 0.49 -18.84 -32.98
C THR A 177 0.88 -18.50 -34.43
N ASP A 178 1.11 -17.22 -34.77
CA ASP A 178 1.51 -16.76 -36.13
C ASP A 178 2.98 -16.27 -36.14
N VAL A 179 3.94 -17.18 -35.89
CA VAL A 179 5.36 -17.02 -36.24
C VAL A 179 5.90 -18.28 -36.87
#